data_02221da2f518178b2134df09acf2fe36
#
_entry.id   02221da2f518178b2134df09acf2fe36
#
_cell.length_a   1.000
_cell.length_b   1.000
_cell.length_c   1.000
_cell.angle_alpha   90.00
_cell.angle_beta   90.00
_cell.angle_gamma   90.00
#
_symmetry.space_group_name_H-M   'P 1'
#
loop_
_entity.id
_entity.type
_entity.pdbx_description
1 polymer ?
#
loop_
_entity_poly.entity_id
_entity_poly.type
_entity_poly.pdbx_seq_one_letter_code
_entity_poly.pdbx_strand_id
1 'polypeptide(L)' 'MEIRKQFLLRIDPELWTELEHWAADELRSVNGQIEYILRQAVVKRKGTRDKKNDA' A
#
# COMPACT_ATOMS: atom_id res chain seq x y z
N MET A 1 -2.61 -11.25 -18.19
CA MET A 1 -3.40 -11.40 -16.97
C MET A 1 -2.50 -11.50 -15.77
N GLU A 2 -2.83 -10.73 -14.76
CA GLU A 2 -2.02 -10.69 -13.56
C GLU A 2 -2.30 -11.85 -12.63
N ILE A 3 -1.25 -12.39 -12.05
CA ILE A 3 -1.37 -13.39 -11.00
C ILE A 3 -1.08 -12.70 -9.69
N ARG A 4 -2.07 -12.67 -8.82
CA ARG A 4 -1.90 -12.01 -7.54
C ARG A 4 -1.27 -12.96 -6.55
N LYS A 5 -0.29 -12.45 -5.84
CA LYS A 5 0.39 -13.24 -4.83
C LYS A 5 -0.36 -13.16 -3.52
N GLN A 6 -0.35 -14.24 -2.79
CA GLN A 6 -0.97 -14.29 -1.48
C GLN A 6 0.12 -14.37 -0.43
N PHE A 7 -0.03 -13.61 0.63
CA PHE A 7 0.90 -13.69 1.73
C PHE A 7 0.19 -13.24 2.99
N LEU A 8 0.71 -13.68 4.12
CA LEU A 8 0.15 -13.34 5.41
C LEU A 8 0.91 -12.19 6.00
N LEU A 9 0.22 -11.10 6.24
CA LEU A 9 0.83 -9.91 6.82
C LEU A 9 0.37 -9.80 8.27
N ARG A 10 1.33 -9.81 9.16
CA ARG A 10 1.03 -9.58 10.57
C ARG A 10 1.15 -8.10 10.85
N ILE A 11 0.13 -7.57 11.51
CA ILE A 11 0.06 -6.15 11.67
C ILE A 11 -0.43 -5.82 13.08
N ASP A 12 0.05 -4.71 13.59
CA ASP A 12 -0.35 -4.23 14.89
C ASP A 12 -1.86 -3.93 14.91
N PRO A 13 -2.58 -4.38 15.96
CA PRO A 13 -4.03 -4.18 16.00
C PRO A 13 -4.45 -2.71 15.92
N GLU A 14 -3.70 -1.82 16.52
CA GLU A 14 -4.04 -0.40 16.46
C GLU A 14 -3.87 0.14 15.05
N LEU A 15 -2.83 -0.29 14.39
CA LEU A 15 -2.61 0.11 13.01
C LEU A 15 -3.71 -0.45 12.11
N TRP A 16 -4.13 -1.67 12.39
CA TRP A 16 -5.23 -2.28 11.64
C TRP A 16 -6.49 -1.44 11.76
N THR A 17 -6.81 -1.01 12.98
CA THR A 17 -7.99 -0.18 13.19
C THR A 17 -7.91 1.12 12.41
N GLU A 18 -6.74 1.74 12.40
CA GLU A 18 -6.55 2.96 11.64
C GLU A 18 -6.76 2.71 10.15
N LEU A 19 -6.25 1.58 9.67
CA LEU A 19 -6.42 1.23 8.26
C LEU A 19 -7.89 1.00 7.92
N GLU A 20 -8.61 0.39 8.84
CA GLU A 20 -10.04 0.16 8.63
C GLU A 20 -10.78 1.49 8.46
N HIS A 21 -10.47 2.44 9.32
CA HIS A 21 -11.11 3.76 9.25
C HIS A 21 -10.74 4.46 7.95
N TRP A 22 -9.47 4.40 7.60
CA TRP A 22 -8.98 5.03 6.38
C TRP A 22 -9.65 4.43 5.16
N ALA A 23 -9.70 3.09 5.11
CA ALA A 23 -10.32 2.42 3.98
C ALA A 23 -11.79 2.81 3.85
N ALA A 24 -12.50 2.89 4.98
CA ALA A 24 -13.89 3.29 4.96
C ALA A 24 -14.05 4.72 4.43
N ASP A 25 -13.16 5.62 4.85
CA ASP A 25 -13.21 6.99 4.39
C ASP A 25 -13.06 7.08 2.88
N GLU A 26 -12.27 6.18 2.30
CA GLU A 26 -12.01 6.20 0.87
C GLU A 26 -12.81 5.14 0.12
N LEU A 27 -13.78 4.55 0.80
CA LEU A 27 -14.68 3.57 0.20
C LEU A 27 -13.92 2.41 -0.41
N ARG A 28 -12.92 1.91 0.32
CA ARG A 28 -12.12 0.77 -0.10
C ARG A 28 -12.19 -0.32 0.94
N SER A 29 -11.89 -1.54 0.53
CA SER A 29 -11.68 -2.60 1.49
C SER A 29 -10.33 -2.39 2.16
N VAL A 30 -10.14 -3.00 3.33
CA VAL A 30 -8.86 -2.87 4.03
C VAL A 30 -7.72 -3.42 3.18
N ASN A 31 -7.95 -4.58 2.56
CA ASN A 31 -6.91 -5.15 1.69
C ASN A 31 -6.60 -4.22 0.53
N GLY A 32 -7.62 -3.64 -0.06
CA GLY A 32 -7.42 -2.70 -1.15
C GLY A 32 -6.67 -1.46 -0.70
N GLN A 33 -6.99 -0.98 0.50
CA GLN A 33 -6.31 0.18 1.03
C GLN A 33 -4.84 -0.10 1.28
N ILE A 34 -4.54 -1.26 1.85
CA ILE A 34 -3.16 -1.65 2.10
C ILE A 34 -2.39 -1.73 0.78
N GLU A 35 -2.98 -2.36 -0.21
CA GLU A 35 -2.32 -2.49 -1.50
C GLU A 35 -2.07 -1.12 -2.12
N TYR A 36 -3.04 -0.22 -2.01
CA TYR A 36 -2.91 1.12 -2.52
C TYR A 36 -1.75 1.86 -1.87
N ILE A 37 -1.70 1.78 -0.54
CA ILE A 37 -0.64 2.46 0.21
C ILE A 37 0.73 1.92 -0.16
N LEU A 38 0.84 0.60 -0.24
CA LEU A 38 2.11 -0.01 -0.59
C LEU A 38 2.54 0.37 -2.00
N ARG A 39 1.58 0.40 -2.92
CA ARG A 39 1.88 0.79 -4.29
C ARG A 39 2.38 2.23 -4.34
N GLN A 40 1.74 3.11 -3.61
CA GLN A 40 2.17 4.50 -3.57
C GLN A 40 3.58 4.63 -3.01
N ALA A 41 3.86 3.86 -1.97
CA ALA A 41 5.19 3.89 -1.37
C ALA A 41 6.25 3.40 -2.35
N VAL A 42 5.94 2.34 -3.08
CA VAL A 42 6.87 1.80 -4.05
C VAL A 42 7.10 2.77 -5.20
N VAL A 43 6.02 3.36 -5.70
CA VAL A 43 6.12 4.32 -6.79
C VAL A 43 6.97 5.50 -6.35
N LYS A 44 6.74 5.98 -5.15
CA LYS A 44 7.50 7.11 -4.64
C LYS A 44 8.98 6.78 -4.55
N ARG A 45 9.29 5.60 -4.08
CA ARG A 45 10.68 5.17 -3.97
C ARG A 45 11.33 5.06 -5.34
N LYS A 46 10.61 4.45 -6.27
CA LYS A 46 11.15 4.31 -7.63
C LYS A 46 11.33 5.66 -8.29
N GLY A 47 10.37 6.53 -8.11
CA GLY A 47 10.48 7.86 -8.67
C GLY A 47 11.70 8.58 -8.17
N THR A 48 11.98 8.47 -6.88
CA THR A 48 13.15 9.09 -6.31
C THR A 48 14.41 8.50 -6.90
N ARG A 49 14.44 7.19 -7.05
CA ARG A 49 15.59 6.52 -7.63
C ARG A 49 15.79 6.92 -9.07
N ASP A 50 14.70 6.93 -9.82
CA ASP A 50 14.77 7.29 -11.23
C ASP A 50 15.26 8.71 -11.41
N LYS A 51 14.80 9.60 -10.58
CA LYS A 51 15.25 10.96 -10.61
C LYS A 51 16.75 11.04 -10.40
N LYS A 52 17.21 10.29 -9.44
CA LYS A 52 18.62 10.24 -9.12
C LYS A 52 19.42 9.72 -10.28
N ASN A 53 18.90 8.70 -10.94
CA ASN A 53 19.57 8.12 -12.09
C ASN A 53 19.58 9.07 -13.26
N ASP A 54 18.56 9.84 -13.40
CA ASP A 54 18.45 10.78 -14.49
C ASP A 54 19.36 11.97 -14.32
N ALA A 55 19.71 12.25 -13.11
CA ALA A 55 20.55 13.41 -12.80
C ALA A 55 22.01 13.24 -13.25
#